data_e5b1600a6201f6535759cbc1422703a2
#
_entry.id   e5b1600a6201f6535759cbc1422703a2
#
_cell.length_a   1.000
_cell.length_b   1.000
_cell.length_c   1.000
_cell.angle_alpha   90.00
_cell.angle_beta   90.00
_cell.angle_gamma   90.00
#
_symmetry.space_group_name_H-M   'P 1'
#
loop_
_entity.id
_entity.type
_entity.pdbx_description
1 polymer ?
#
loop_
_entity_poly.entity_id
_entity_poly.type
_entity_poly.pdbx_seq_one_letter_code
_entity_poly.pdbx_strand_id
1 'polypeptide(L)'
;MQLQQTPPVHKAQKIVPVPTLCFNEGPLAGLRIRLDQDVATVGRHEDNGYVLADPRISRVHAELRKDGNVVIVTDLGSSSGTMVNGEQIGGPTVVRHGETISFGQLTASLQDPAAAAQPEDTTMVFDLPEVNTGPRLSPRQQQVLELMAEGMTNSQIGEQLGITERTVKAYAQELYDKLGARNRAGAVALGGRLDLI
;
A
#
# COMPACT_ATOMS: atom_id res chain seq x y z
N MET A 1 0.36 62.62 -7.55
CA MET A 1 0.25 61.52 -8.53
C MET A 1 0.80 60.29 -7.82
N GLN A 2 -0.11 59.55 -7.12
CA GLN A 2 0.27 58.39 -6.30
C GLN A 2 0.06 57.14 -7.13
N LEU A 3 1.14 56.41 -7.37
CA LEU A 3 1.13 55.09 -8.01
C LEU A 3 0.60 54.06 -7.01
N GLN A 4 -0.60 53.56 -7.24
CA GLN A 4 -1.18 52.45 -6.51
C GLN A 4 -0.40 51.18 -6.89
N GLN A 5 0.33 50.62 -5.91
CA GLN A 5 0.91 49.31 -6.01
C GLN A 5 -0.19 48.27 -5.86
N THR A 6 -0.47 47.56 -6.94
CA THR A 6 -1.31 46.37 -6.92
C THR A 6 -0.60 45.29 -6.15
N PRO A 7 -1.23 44.61 -5.14
CA PRO A 7 -0.60 43.51 -4.44
C PRO A 7 -0.41 42.31 -5.39
N PRO A 8 0.66 41.53 -5.21
CA PRO A 8 0.93 40.35 -6.05
C PRO A 8 -0.22 39.35 -5.92
N VAL A 9 -0.81 39.03 -7.07
CA VAL A 9 -1.76 37.93 -7.19
C VAL A 9 -1.06 36.65 -6.75
N HIS A 10 -1.42 36.11 -5.59
CA HIS A 10 -1.02 34.81 -5.16
C HIS A 10 -1.48 33.82 -6.24
N LYS A 11 -0.50 33.20 -6.92
CA LYS A 11 -0.77 32.05 -7.79
C LYS A 11 -1.57 31.06 -6.96
N ALA A 12 -2.82 30.83 -7.32
CA ALA A 12 -3.64 29.79 -6.74
C ALA A 12 -2.85 28.47 -6.86
N GLN A 13 -2.37 27.98 -5.75
CA GLN A 13 -1.81 26.63 -5.70
C GLN A 13 -2.92 25.71 -6.17
N LYS A 14 -2.68 25.02 -7.28
CA LYS A 14 -3.57 24.00 -7.81
C LYS A 14 -3.69 22.94 -6.70
N ILE A 15 -4.78 23.00 -5.94
CA ILE A 15 -5.09 21.98 -4.94
C ILE A 15 -5.33 20.71 -5.72
N VAL A 16 -4.31 19.83 -5.79
CA VAL A 16 -4.47 18.51 -6.36
C VAL A 16 -5.41 17.76 -5.40
N PRO A 17 -6.58 17.32 -5.86
CA PRO A 17 -7.48 16.56 -5.03
C PRO A 17 -6.77 15.26 -4.61
N VAL A 18 -6.75 15.00 -3.32
CA VAL A 18 -6.06 13.84 -2.73
C VAL A 18 -7.12 12.89 -2.18
N PRO A 19 -7.07 11.59 -2.51
CA PRO A 19 -7.96 10.60 -1.93
C PRO A 19 -7.89 10.63 -0.40
N THR A 20 -9.02 10.43 0.24
CA THR A 20 -9.17 10.54 1.70
C THR A 20 -9.93 9.33 2.24
N LEU A 21 -9.40 8.66 3.24
CA LEU A 21 -10.13 7.67 4.03
C LEU A 21 -10.98 8.39 5.07
N CYS A 22 -12.28 8.14 5.05
CA CYS A 22 -13.25 8.69 6.00
C CYS A 22 -13.81 7.59 6.87
N PHE A 23 -13.52 7.64 8.17
CA PHE A 23 -14.09 6.74 9.16
C PHE A 23 -15.41 7.33 9.64
N ASN A 24 -16.52 6.72 9.25
CA ASN A 24 -17.86 7.25 9.56
C ASN A 24 -18.46 6.60 10.81
N GLU A 25 -17.92 5.46 11.24
CA GLU A 25 -18.44 4.66 12.33
C GLU A 25 -17.32 4.17 13.26
N GLY A 26 -17.72 3.71 14.46
CA GLY A 26 -16.82 3.11 15.43
C GLY A 26 -15.97 4.14 16.19
N PRO A 27 -14.89 3.68 16.85
CA PRO A 27 -14.07 4.50 17.75
C PRO A 27 -13.27 5.60 17.03
N LEU A 28 -13.12 5.50 15.73
CA LEU A 28 -12.45 6.50 14.89
C LEU A 28 -13.45 7.33 14.06
N ALA A 29 -14.74 7.30 14.41
CA ALA A 29 -15.76 8.08 13.71
C ALA A 29 -15.38 9.58 13.66
N GLY A 30 -15.45 10.16 12.45
CA GLY A 30 -15.02 11.53 12.18
C GLY A 30 -13.54 11.69 11.78
N LEU A 31 -12.71 10.66 11.96
CA LEU A 31 -11.33 10.70 11.48
C LEU A 31 -11.30 10.71 9.94
N ARG A 32 -10.49 11.60 9.40
CA ARG A 32 -10.21 11.69 7.97
C ARG A 32 -8.71 11.65 7.74
N ILE A 33 -8.27 10.70 6.94
CA ILE A 33 -6.85 10.52 6.59
C ILE A 33 -6.68 10.82 5.11
N ARG A 34 -5.96 11.90 4.80
CA ARG A 34 -5.60 12.23 3.42
C ARG A 34 -4.46 11.33 2.98
N LEU A 35 -4.64 10.66 1.85
CA LEU A 35 -3.63 9.80 1.26
C LEU A 35 -2.67 10.64 0.40
N ASP A 36 -1.83 11.43 1.05
CA ASP A 36 -0.87 12.33 0.39
C ASP A 36 0.42 11.64 -0.05
N GLN A 37 0.71 10.46 0.48
CA GLN A 37 1.85 9.63 0.07
C GLN A 37 1.45 8.69 -1.07
N ASP A 38 2.37 8.43 -2.01
CA ASP A 38 2.11 7.52 -3.12
C ASP A 38 2.06 6.06 -2.68
N VAL A 39 2.89 5.71 -1.70
CA VAL A 39 2.88 4.41 -1.01
C VAL A 39 3.09 4.64 0.47
N ALA A 40 2.22 4.09 1.30
CA ALA A 40 2.35 4.18 2.75
C ALA A 40 1.72 2.97 3.45
N THR A 41 2.27 2.60 4.60
CA THR A 41 1.68 1.58 5.47
C THR A 41 0.63 2.19 6.40
N VAL A 42 -0.35 1.37 6.75
CA VAL A 42 -1.38 1.66 7.75
C VAL A 42 -1.23 0.69 8.91
N GLY A 43 -1.30 1.19 10.12
CA GLY A 43 -1.25 0.34 11.32
C GLY A 43 -1.27 1.17 12.61
N ARG A 44 -1.21 0.50 13.76
CA ARG A 44 -1.27 1.19 15.06
C ARG A 44 0.08 1.72 15.54
N HIS A 45 1.20 1.26 14.96
CA HIS A 45 2.54 1.71 15.33
C HIS A 45 2.85 3.06 14.68
N GLU A 46 3.59 3.91 15.38
CA GLU A 46 3.94 5.26 14.94
C GLU A 46 4.82 5.31 13.68
N ASP A 47 5.52 4.22 13.36
CA ASP A 47 6.36 4.10 12.15
C ASP A 47 5.53 3.94 10.85
N ASN A 48 4.21 3.79 10.94
CA ASN A 48 3.38 3.73 9.74
C ASN A 48 3.20 5.13 9.14
N GLY A 49 3.09 5.19 7.82
CA GLY A 49 2.74 6.43 7.14
C GLY A 49 1.36 6.97 7.56
N TYR A 50 0.43 6.07 7.88
CA TYR A 50 -0.88 6.40 8.42
C TYR A 50 -1.15 5.62 9.70
N VAL A 51 -1.19 6.33 10.83
CA VAL A 51 -1.36 5.72 12.15
C VAL A 51 -2.83 5.65 12.53
N LEU A 52 -3.31 4.43 12.78
CA LEU A 52 -4.63 4.16 13.36
C LEU A 52 -4.43 3.68 14.81
N ALA A 53 -4.54 4.60 15.77
CA ALA A 53 -4.28 4.34 17.18
C ALA A 53 -5.39 3.51 17.85
N ASP A 54 -5.62 2.28 17.39
CA ASP A 54 -6.61 1.36 17.93
C ASP A 54 -5.95 -0.01 18.22
N PRO A 55 -6.15 -0.59 19.43
CA PRO A 55 -5.53 -1.85 19.81
C PRO A 55 -5.95 -3.06 18.96
N ARG A 56 -7.08 -2.96 18.25
CA ARG A 56 -7.60 -4.01 17.35
C ARG A 56 -6.92 -4.03 15.99
N ILE A 57 -6.09 -3.03 15.70
CA ILE A 57 -5.28 -2.94 14.48
C ILE A 57 -3.90 -3.52 14.74
N SER A 58 -3.35 -4.25 13.78
CA SER A 58 -1.96 -4.73 13.81
C SER A 58 -0.98 -3.57 13.83
N ARG A 59 0.23 -3.78 14.37
CA ARG A 59 1.29 -2.76 14.40
C ARG A 59 1.57 -2.22 12.99
N VAL A 60 1.73 -3.13 12.02
CA VAL A 60 1.66 -2.86 10.59
C VAL A 60 0.53 -3.73 10.08
N HIS A 61 -0.46 -3.16 9.40
CA HIS A 61 -1.68 -3.86 9.04
C HIS A 61 -1.82 -4.05 7.52
N ALA A 62 -1.73 -2.96 6.80
CA ALA A 62 -1.88 -2.97 5.36
C ALA A 62 -0.97 -1.91 4.71
N GLU A 63 -0.74 -2.05 3.42
CA GLU A 63 -0.12 -1.04 2.56
C GLU A 63 -1.20 -0.42 1.67
N LEU A 64 -1.14 0.89 1.53
CA LEU A 64 -1.95 1.67 0.60
C LEU A 64 -1.03 2.26 -0.46
N ARG A 65 -1.34 2.03 -1.73
CA ARG A 65 -0.64 2.64 -2.86
C ARG A 65 -1.63 3.36 -3.76
N LYS A 66 -1.33 4.62 -4.07
CA LYS A 66 -2.09 5.37 -5.07
C LYS A 66 -1.65 4.97 -6.47
N ASP A 67 -2.62 4.81 -7.36
CA ASP A 67 -2.40 4.57 -8.76
C ASP A 67 -3.47 5.31 -9.58
N GLY A 68 -3.12 6.49 -10.05
CA GLY A 68 -4.08 7.38 -10.71
C GLY A 68 -5.26 7.74 -9.80
N ASN A 69 -6.47 7.35 -10.22
CA ASN A 69 -7.73 7.62 -9.52
C ASN A 69 -8.17 6.47 -8.60
N VAL A 70 -7.30 5.51 -8.34
CA VAL A 70 -7.61 4.36 -7.48
C VAL A 70 -6.57 4.23 -6.37
N VAL A 71 -6.94 3.52 -5.32
CA VAL A 71 -6.04 3.13 -4.25
C VAL A 71 -5.95 1.62 -4.24
N ILE A 72 -4.75 1.08 -4.27
CA ILE A 72 -4.50 -0.35 -4.14
C ILE A 72 -4.21 -0.62 -2.68
N VAL A 73 -4.98 -1.49 -2.05
CA VAL A 73 -4.77 -1.96 -0.68
C VAL A 73 -4.22 -3.38 -0.68
N THR A 74 -3.20 -3.60 0.13
CA THR A 74 -2.58 -4.92 0.32
C THR A 74 -2.48 -5.23 1.80
N ASP A 75 -3.04 -6.36 2.24
CA ASP A 75 -2.86 -6.82 3.62
C ASP A 75 -1.42 -7.30 3.84
N LEU A 76 -0.79 -6.88 4.93
CA LEU A 76 0.58 -7.23 5.27
C LEU A 76 0.68 -8.35 6.33
N GLY A 77 -0.25 -9.29 6.32
CA GLY A 77 -0.33 -10.37 7.30
C GLY A 77 -0.92 -9.90 8.63
N SER A 78 -1.94 -9.07 8.55
CA SER A 78 -2.62 -8.55 9.73
C SER A 78 -3.34 -9.66 10.50
N SER A 79 -3.49 -9.49 11.82
CA SER A 79 -4.15 -10.50 12.67
C SER A 79 -5.67 -10.58 12.43
N SER A 80 -6.28 -9.49 12.00
CA SER A 80 -7.74 -9.39 11.83
C SER A 80 -8.17 -9.38 10.36
N GLY A 81 -7.20 -9.36 9.43
CA GLY A 81 -7.45 -9.26 8.00
C GLY A 81 -7.87 -7.85 7.55
N THR A 82 -7.75 -7.63 6.24
CA THR A 82 -8.24 -6.44 5.56
C THR A 82 -9.40 -6.84 4.66
N MET A 83 -10.43 -6.01 4.59
CA MET A 83 -11.60 -6.26 3.72
C MET A 83 -11.83 -5.06 2.81
N VAL A 84 -12.36 -5.33 1.62
CA VAL A 84 -12.87 -4.33 0.67
C VAL A 84 -14.32 -4.64 0.38
N ASN A 85 -15.21 -3.69 0.61
CA ASN A 85 -16.66 -3.85 0.45
C ASN A 85 -17.24 -5.06 1.22
N GLY A 86 -16.63 -5.39 2.37
CA GLY A 86 -17.03 -6.51 3.24
C GLY A 86 -16.45 -7.87 2.84
N GLU A 87 -15.67 -7.96 1.77
CA GLU A 87 -14.99 -9.18 1.34
C GLU A 87 -13.51 -9.13 1.76
N GLN A 88 -13.03 -10.21 2.39
CA GLN A 88 -11.63 -10.30 2.82
C GLN A 88 -10.70 -10.42 1.63
N ILE A 89 -9.68 -9.57 1.56
CA ILE A 89 -8.72 -9.58 0.47
C ILE A 89 -7.61 -10.61 0.71
N GLY A 90 -7.26 -11.36 -0.34
CA GLY A 90 -6.13 -12.31 -0.34
C GLY A 90 -4.86 -11.77 -0.98
N GLY A 91 -4.87 -10.53 -1.45
CA GLY A 91 -3.75 -9.88 -2.14
C GLY A 91 -4.05 -8.42 -2.48
N PRO A 92 -3.22 -7.78 -3.32
CA PRO A 92 -3.44 -6.41 -3.75
C PRO A 92 -4.81 -6.23 -4.40
N THR A 93 -5.63 -5.35 -3.84
CA THR A 93 -7.02 -5.12 -4.28
C THR A 93 -7.22 -3.63 -4.56
N VAL A 94 -7.84 -3.35 -5.71
CA VAL A 94 -8.16 -1.98 -6.13
C VAL A 94 -9.39 -1.48 -5.39
N VAL A 95 -9.30 -0.28 -4.85
CA VAL A 95 -10.40 0.43 -4.18
C VAL A 95 -10.65 1.75 -4.90
N ARG A 96 -11.91 2.02 -5.20
CA ARG A 96 -12.37 3.22 -5.90
C ARG A 96 -13.12 4.18 -4.98
N HIS A 97 -13.37 5.37 -5.50
CA HIS A 97 -14.23 6.34 -4.82
C HIS A 97 -15.57 5.72 -4.40
N GLY A 98 -15.97 5.96 -3.16
CA GLY A 98 -17.22 5.44 -2.58
C GLY A 98 -17.11 4.03 -1.99
N GLU A 99 -16.10 3.25 -2.34
CA GLU A 99 -15.89 1.91 -1.78
C GLU A 99 -15.35 1.96 -0.36
N THR A 100 -15.54 0.85 0.37
CA THR A 100 -15.15 0.74 1.78
C THR A 100 -13.94 -0.18 1.95
N ILE A 101 -13.05 0.22 2.86
CA ILE A 101 -11.92 -0.59 3.34
C ILE A 101 -12.10 -0.82 4.83
N SER A 102 -12.00 -2.06 5.26
CA SER A 102 -12.00 -2.40 6.69
C SER A 102 -10.64 -2.95 7.10
N PHE A 103 -10.03 -2.33 8.09
CA PHE A 103 -8.83 -2.80 8.76
C PHE A 103 -9.26 -3.51 10.06
N GLY A 104 -9.45 -4.83 9.99
CA GLY A 104 -10.13 -5.56 11.05
C GLY A 104 -11.56 -5.05 11.27
N GLN A 105 -11.82 -4.44 12.43
CA GLN A 105 -13.15 -3.90 12.79
C GLN A 105 -13.31 -2.41 12.48
N LEU A 106 -12.31 -1.76 11.93
CA LEU A 106 -12.38 -0.34 11.59
C LEU A 106 -12.65 -0.16 10.10
N THR A 107 -13.81 0.38 9.77
CA THR A 107 -14.24 0.60 8.39
C THR A 107 -14.13 2.08 8.01
N ALA A 108 -13.52 2.34 6.88
CA ALA A 108 -13.43 3.66 6.26
C ALA A 108 -13.99 3.62 4.84
N SER A 109 -14.61 4.70 4.38
CA SER A 109 -14.93 4.89 2.97
C SER A 109 -13.83 5.70 2.27
N LEU A 110 -13.49 5.31 1.05
CA LEU A 110 -12.56 6.06 0.22
C LEU A 110 -13.31 7.20 -0.50
N GLN A 111 -12.90 8.42 -0.22
CA GLN A 111 -13.40 9.62 -0.90
C GLN A 111 -12.31 10.18 -1.79
N ASP A 112 -12.52 10.15 -3.11
CA ASP A 112 -11.62 10.79 -4.07
C ASP A 112 -12.33 11.94 -4.78
N PRO A 113 -11.96 13.19 -4.48
CA PRO A 113 -12.58 14.35 -5.11
C PRO A 113 -12.34 14.42 -6.63
N ALA A 114 -11.27 13.79 -7.13
CA ALA A 114 -11.00 13.75 -8.57
C ALA A 114 -11.95 12.79 -9.29
N ALA A 115 -12.34 11.68 -8.66
CA ALA A 115 -13.31 10.75 -9.20
C ALA A 115 -14.74 11.27 -9.11
N ALA A 116 -15.07 12.04 -8.06
CA ALA A 116 -16.39 12.66 -7.89
C ALA A 116 -16.73 13.72 -8.97
N ALA A 117 -15.73 14.24 -9.68
CA ALA A 117 -15.90 15.23 -10.75
C ALA A 117 -16.16 14.62 -12.14
N GLN A 118 -16.16 13.31 -12.27
CA GLN A 118 -16.46 12.60 -13.53
C GLN A 118 -17.90 12.10 -13.49
N PRO A 119 -18.76 12.43 -14.49
CA PRO A 119 -20.10 11.85 -14.58
C PRO A 119 -19.97 10.32 -14.76
N GLU A 120 -20.84 9.60 -14.05
CA GLU A 120 -20.95 8.14 -14.07
C GLU A 120 -21.43 7.64 -15.44
N ASP A 121 -20.57 7.66 -16.45
CA ASP A 121 -20.83 6.92 -17.68
C ASP A 121 -19.54 6.79 -18.48
N THR A 122 -18.65 5.95 -18.01
CA THR A 122 -17.68 5.34 -18.92
C THR A 122 -17.34 3.96 -18.36
N THR A 123 -17.99 2.96 -18.92
CA THR A 123 -17.44 1.61 -18.98
C THR A 123 -16.14 1.71 -19.78
N MET A 124 -15.11 2.30 -19.17
CA MET A 124 -13.77 2.12 -19.66
C MET A 124 -13.42 0.66 -19.35
N VAL A 125 -13.49 -0.15 -20.37
CA VAL A 125 -12.65 -1.34 -20.43
C VAL A 125 -11.23 -0.78 -20.29
N PHE A 126 -10.73 -0.72 -19.08
CA PHE A 126 -9.31 -0.57 -18.87
C PHE A 126 -8.72 -1.84 -19.49
N ASP A 127 -8.12 -1.66 -20.67
CA ASP A 127 -7.00 -2.49 -21.05
C ASP A 127 -6.01 -2.32 -19.89
N LEU A 128 -6.15 -3.20 -18.92
CA LEU A 128 -5.12 -3.38 -17.89
C LEU A 128 -3.86 -3.64 -18.71
N PRO A 129 -2.81 -2.84 -18.62
CA PRO A 129 -1.55 -3.29 -19.13
C PRO A 129 -1.37 -4.67 -18.52
N GLU A 130 -1.15 -5.67 -19.36
CA GLU A 130 -1.02 -7.06 -18.95
C GLU A 130 -0.19 -7.08 -17.69
N VAL A 131 -0.87 -7.21 -16.55
CA VAL A 131 -0.21 -7.24 -15.26
C VAL A 131 0.49 -8.57 -15.32
N ASN A 132 1.78 -8.49 -15.61
CA ASN A 132 2.68 -9.61 -15.55
C ASN A 132 2.27 -10.43 -14.33
N THR A 133 1.58 -11.55 -14.57
CA THR A 133 0.97 -12.42 -13.57
C THR A 133 2.03 -13.19 -12.78
N GLY A 134 3.22 -12.62 -12.66
CA GLY A 134 4.25 -13.09 -11.76
C GLY A 134 3.85 -12.84 -10.30
N PRO A 135 4.33 -13.68 -9.38
CA PRO A 135 4.07 -13.52 -7.96
C PRO A 135 4.59 -12.15 -7.50
N ARG A 136 3.67 -11.27 -7.08
CA ARG A 136 4.03 -9.93 -6.60
C ARG A 136 4.67 -10.03 -5.24
N LEU A 137 5.92 -9.61 -5.16
CA LEU A 137 6.66 -9.51 -3.93
C LEU A 137 6.36 -8.16 -3.25
N SER A 138 6.27 -8.17 -1.92
CA SER A 138 6.28 -6.91 -1.18
C SER A 138 7.64 -6.23 -1.31
N PRO A 139 7.75 -4.89 -1.13
CA PRO A 139 9.05 -4.20 -1.20
C PRO A 139 10.11 -4.82 -0.29
N ARG A 140 9.71 -5.32 0.87
CA ARG A 140 10.60 -6.00 1.81
C ARG A 140 11.02 -7.39 1.31
N GLN A 141 10.10 -8.13 0.72
CA GLN A 141 10.42 -9.42 0.09
C GLN A 141 11.34 -9.24 -1.10
N GLN A 142 11.14 -8.19 -1.89
CA GLN A 142 12.02 -7.87 -3.01
C GLN A 142 13.44 -7.54 -2.53
N GLN A 143 13.60 -6.66 -1.53
CA GLN A 143 14.89 -6.37 -0.91
C GLN A 143 15.59 -7.64 -0.40
N VAL A 144 14.84 -8.52 0.27
CA VAL A 144 15.38 -9.80 0.75
C VAL A 144 15.82 -10.67 -0.42
N LEU A 145 15.05 -10.74 -1.52
CA LEU A 145 15.39 -11.52 -2.71
C LEU A 145 16.63 -10.97 -3.43
N GLU A 146 16.74 -9.65 -3.57
CA GLU A 146 17.90 -8.96 -4.14
C GLU A 146 19.17 -9.29 -3.35
N LEU A 147 19.14 -9.14 -2.01
CA LEU A 147 20.27 -9.46 -1.14
C LEU A 147 20.59 -10.96 -1.10
N MET A 148 19.58 -11.79 -1.31
CA MET A 148 19.81 -13.23 -1.54
C MET A 148 20.54 -13.49 -2.85
N ALA A 149 20.23 -12.77 -3.92
CA ALA A 149 20.89 -12.90 -5.21
C ALA A 149 22.35 -12.41 -5.15
N GLU A 150 22.64 -11.42 -4.32
CA GLU A 150 24.01 -10.96 -4.02
C GLU A 150 24.82 -11.98 -3.17
N GLY A 151 24.20 -13.06 -2.72
CA GLY A 151 24.86 -14.13 -1.98
C GLY A 151 24.94 -13.92 -0.47
N MET A 152 24.30 -12.89 0.09
CA MET A 152 24.31 -12.58 1.53
C MET A 152 23.63 -13.67 2.36
N THR A 153 24.16 -13.98 3.53
CA THR A 153 23.52 -14.85 4.50
C THR A 153 22.32 -14.18 5.17
N ASN A 154 21.39 -14.95 5.74
CA ASN A 154 20.23 -14.35 6.45
C ASN A 154 20.63 -13.42 7.59
N SER A 155 21.76 -13.68 8.25
CA SER A 155 22.31 -12.81 9.28
C SER A 155 22.74 -11.46 8.70
N GLN A 156 23.50 -11.47 7.59
CA GLN A 156 23.94 -10.25 6.90
C GLN A 156 22.77 -9.45 6.33
N ILE A 157 21.76 -10.13 5.76
CA ILE A 157 20.53 -9.48 5.30
C ILE A 157 19.80 -8.83 6.49
N GLY A 158 19.76 -9.50 7.64
CA GLY A 158 19.16 -8.96 8.85
C GLY A 158 19.86 -7.70 9.34
N GLU A 159 21.18 -7.69 9.35
CA GLU A 159 21.99 -6.52 9.71
C GLU A 159 21.74 -5.35 8.74
N GLN A 160 21.74 -5.62 7.44
CA GLN A 160 21.57 -4.59 6.41
C GLN A 160 20.16 -3.99 6.42
N LEU A 161 19.15 -4.78 6.70
CA LEU A 161 17.75 -4.35 6.72
C LEU A 161 17.26 -3.89 8.10
N GLY A 162 18.10 -3.97 9.15
CA GLY A 162 17.74 -3.61 10.52
C GLY A 162 16.69 -4.54 11.14
N ILE A 163 16.68 -5.83 10.75
CA ILE A 163 15.73 -6.85 11.25
C ILE A 163 16.47 -8.09 11.74
N THR A 164 15.79 -8.93 12.52
CA THR A 164 16.41 -10.16 13.03
C THR A 164 16.56 -11.22 11.94
N GLU A 165 17.57 -12.09 12.05
CA GLU A 165 17.74 -13.27 11.17
C GLU A 165 16.46 -14.12 11.10
N ARG A 166 15.73 -14.23 12.22
CA ARG A 166 14.45 -14.92 12.30
C ARG A 166 13.40 -14.28 11.36
N THR A 167 13.37 -12.96 11.33
CA THR A 167 12.47 -12.21 10.46
C THR A 167 12.85 -12.41 8.99
N VAL A 168 14.16 -12.43 8.68
CA VAL A 168 14.63 -12.72 7.31
C VAL A 168 14.23 -14.12 6.88
N LYS A 169 14.35 -15.12 7.77
CA LYS A 169 13.89 -16.50 7.49
C LYS A 169 12.38 -16.57 7.20
N ALA A 170 11.57 -15.78 7.90
CA ALA A 170 10.14 -15.71 7.64
C ALA A 170 9.86 -15.13 6.24
N TYR A 171 10.48 -14.02 5.88
CA TYR A 171 10.37 -13.45 4.53
C TYR A 171 10.88 -14.42 3.44
N ALA A 172 11.97 -15.14 3.71
CA ALA A 172 12.50 -16.13 2.78
C ALA A 172 11.49 -17.26 2.54
N GLN A 173 10.82 -17.74 3.59
CA GLN A 173 9.81 -18.79 3.46
C GLN A 173 8.61 -18.30 2.64
N GLU A 174 8.09 -17.11 2.92
CA GLU A 174 7.02 -16.50 2.15
C GLU A 174 7.40 -16.29 0.67
N LEU A 175 8.67 -15.91 0.41
CA LEU A 175 9.22 -15.81 -0.94
C LEU A 175 9.21 -17.15 -1.66
N TYR A 176 9.63 -18.21 -0.98
CA TYR A 176 9.64 -19.56 -1.57
C TYR A 176 8.23 -20.01 -1.92
N ASP A 177 7.27 -19.78 -1.03
CA ASP A 177 5.87 -20.13 -1.25
C ASP A 177 5.27 -19.31 -2.42
N LYS A 178 5.50 -18.02 -2.47
CA LYS A 178 5.00 -17.12 -3.53
C LYS A 178 5.61 -17.42 -4.91
N LEU A 179 6.91 -17.72 -4.95
CA LEU A 179 7.63 -18.02 -6.19
C LEU A 179 7.47 -19.49 -6.62
N GLY A 180 6.90 -20.35 -5.77
CA GLY A 180 6.89 -21.80 -5.99
C GLY A 180 8.29 -22.41 -5.92
N ALA A 181 9.21 -21.76 -5.22
CA ALA A 181 10.58 -22.21 -5.06
C ALA A 181 10.71 -23.17 -3.89
N ARG A 182 11.58 -24.19 -4.03
CA ARG A 182 11.83 -25.17 -2.96
C ARG A 182 13.00 -24.79 -2.05
N ASN A 183 13.82 -23.84 -2.47
CA ASN A 183 15.01 -23.38 -1.76
C ASN A 183 15.47 -22.01 -2.26
N ARG A 184 16.50 -21.46 -1.59
CA ARG A 184 17.10 -20.16 -1.91
C ARG A 184 17.53 -20.04 -3.37
N ALA A 185 18.27 -21.02 -3.88
CA ALA A 185 18.77 -21.00 -5.25
C ALA A 185 17.62 -20.99 -6.27
N GLY A 186 16.57 -21.77 -6.00
CA GLY A 186 15.34 -21.77 -6.79
C GLY A 186 14.61 -20.42 -6.76
N ALA A 187 14.54 -19.77 -5.60
CA ALA A 187 13.92 -18.46 -5.46
C ALA A 187 14.66 -17.38 -6.26
N VAL A 188 15.99 -17.33 -6.17
CA VAL A 188 16.82 -16.39 -6.94
C VAL A 188 16.70 -16.66 -8.44
N ALA A 189 16.77 -17.91 -8.88
CA ALA A 189 16.63 -18.27 -10.29
C ALA A 189 15.25 -17.92 -10.88
N LEU A 190 14.18 -18.11 -10.10
CA LEU A 190 12.83 -17.72 -10.50
C LEU A 190 12.64 -16.21 -10.45
N GLY A 191 13.22 -15.51 -9.47
CA GLY A 191 13.23 -14.05 -9.40
C GLY A 191 13.85 -13.40 -10.63
N GLY A 192 15.01 -13.90 -11.09
CA GLY A 192 15.65 -13.43 -12.32
C GLY A 192 14.86 -13.76 -13.59
N ARG A 193 14.17 -14.93 -13.65
CA ARG A 193 13.31 -15.29 -14.80
C ARG A 193 12.04 -14.48 -14.90
N LEU A 194 11.53 -13.99 -13.79
CA LEU A 194 10.30 -13.20 -13.67
C LEU A 194 10.58 -11.69 -13.67
N ASP A 195 11.83 -11.29 -13.91
CA ASP A 195 12.30 -9.89 -13.94
C ASP A 195 11.95 -9.13 -12.63
N LEU A 196 12.12 -9.84 -11.51
CA LEU A 196 11.89 -9.30 -10.16
C LEU A 196 13.19 -8.78 -9.51
N ILE A 197 14.35 -9.19 -10.03
CA ILE A 197 15.71 -8.78 -9.61
C ILE A 197 16.62 -8.73 -10.83
#